data_0ba71a2caf7430424fd6f2a67247c79e
#
_entry.id   0ba71a2caf7430424fd6f2a67247c79e
#
_cell.length_a   1.000
_cell.length_b   1.000
_cell.length_c   1.000
_cell.angle_alpha   90.00
_cell.angle_beta   90.00
_cell.angle_gamma   90.00
#
_symmetry.space_group_name_H-M   'P 1'
#
loop_
_entity.id
_entity.type
_entity.pdbx_description
1 polymer ?
#
loop_
_entity_poly.entity_id
_entity_poly.type
_entity_poly.pdbx_seq_one_letter_code
_entity_poly.pdbx_strand_id
1 'polypeptide(L)'
;MNNRHVAAAASLLVYLAAAGASAASFNCAHAMLPAEQTICGNANLSRLDEQTAGMYFLIVGSGAPQATISLVKSSQSKFIAQRNACETDVDCLVDAYTSQIMFLKNEKGNLGL
;
A
#
# COMPACT_ATOMS: atom_id res chain seq x y z
N MET A 1 19.05 -24.73 39.14
CA MET A 1 19.30 -25.25 37.93
C MET A 1 18.22 -25.21 36.91
N ASN A 2 17.16 -24.65 37.06
CA ASN A 2 16.10 -24.73 36.10
C ASN A 2 15.67 -23.44 35.62
N ASN A 3 16.46 -22.49 35.66
CA ASN A 3 16.06 -21.19 35.26
C ASN A 3 16.37 -20.89 33.85
N ARG A 4 16.69 -21.86 33.06
CA ARG A 4 17.08 -21.53 31.73
C ARG A 4 15.92 -21.34 30.82
N HIS A 5 14.74 -21.54 31.20
CA HIS A 5 13.68 -21.44 30.25
C HIS A 5 13.19 -20.05 30.04
N VAL A 6 13.71 -19.11 30.69
CA VAL A 6 13.14 -17.79 30.65
C VAL A 6 13.45 -17.03 29.37
N ALA A 7 14.52 -17.40 28.71
CA ALA A 7 14.99 -16.61 27.60
C ALA A 7 14.15 -16.74 26.34
N ALA A 8 13.44 -17.83 26.17
CA ALA A 8 12.76 -18.09 24.91
C ALA A 8 11.60 -17.14 24.63
N ALA A 9 10.94 -16.65 25.66
CA ALA A 9 9.75 -15.87 25.48
C ALA A 9 10.01 -14.49 24.86
N ALA A 10 11.19 -13.94 25.09
CA ALA A 10 11.48 -12.60 24.63
C ALA A 10 11.57 -12.51 23.12
N SER A 11 12.03 -13.56 22.48
CA SER A 11 12.22 -13.56 21.03
C SER A 11 10.91 -13.43 20.28
N LEU A 12 9.86 -14.04 20.81
CA LEU A 12 8.57 -14.00 20.12
C LEU A 12 7.98 -12.62 20.05
N LEU A 13 8.20 -11.81 21.07
CA LEU A 13 7.69 -10.45 21.07
C LEU A 13 8.30 -9.60 19.98
N VAL A 14 9.57 -9.83 19.67
CA VAL A 14 10.24 -9.08 18.63
C VAL A 14 9.63 -9.37 17.27
N TYR A 15 9.32 -10.62 16.99
CA TYR A 15 8.70 -10.99 15.72
C TYR A 15 7.34 -10.37 15.53
N LEU A 16 6.53 -10.33 16.58
CA LEU A 16 5.21 -9.74 16.50
C LEU A 16 5.28 -8.25 16.17
N ALA A 17 6.23 -7.56 16.78
CA ALA A 17 6.40 -6.14 16.51
C ALA A 17 6.83 -5.90 15.07
N ALA A 18 7.73 -6.73 14.54
CA ALA A 18 8.18 -6.59 13.17
C ALA A 18 7.07 -6.88 12.16
N ALA A 19 6.24 -7.88 12.45
CA ALA A 19 5.17 -8.25 11.53
C ALA A 19 4.13 -7.17 11.38
N GLY A 20 3.89 -6.35 12.43
CA GLY A 20 2.92 -5.28 12.36
C GLY A 20 3.36 -4.07 11.55
N ALA A 21 4.65 -4.00 11.16
CA ALA A 21 5.19 -2.80 10.52
C ALA A 21 5.00 -2.76 9.02
N SER A 22 4.51 -3.83 8.38
CA SER A 22 4.47 -3.92 6.92
C SER A 22 3.06 -3.99 6.36
N ALA A 23 2.12 -3.23 6.89
CA ALA A 23 0.73 -3.31 6.46
C ALA A 23 0.43 -2.55 5.18
N ALA A 24 1.26 -1.58 4.79
CA ALA A 24 1.11 -0.80 3.56
C ALA A 24 2.12 -1.24 2.50
N SER A 25 1.96 -0.76 1.26
CA SER A 25 2.86 -1.08 0.15
C SER A 25 4.21 -0.39 0.25
N PHE A 26 4.37 0.53 1.17
CA PHE A 26 5.63 1.22 1.46
C PHE A 26 6.04 0.97 2.91
N ASN A 27 7.28 1.31 3.24
CA ASN A 27 7.82 1.05 4.58
C ASN A 27 7.26 2.06 5.59
N CYS A 28 6.35 1.61 6.43
CA CYS A 28 5.73 2.45 7.45
C CYS A 28 6.71 2.98 8.49
N ALA A 29 7.81 2.29 8.73
CA ALA A 29 8.83 2.77 9.66
C ALA A 29 9.52 4.04 9.15
N HIS A 30 9.48 4.29 7.85
CA HIS A 30 10.08 5.46 7.23
C HIS A 30 9.03 6.43 6.68
N ALA A 31 7.78 6.28 7.05
CA ALA A 31 6.71 7.16 6.57
C ALA A 31 6.87 8.54 7.18
N MET A 32 7.10 9.55 6.35
CA MET A 32 7.35 10.91 6.80
C MET A 32 6.21 11.87 6.48
N LEU A 33 5.45 11.62 5.41
CA LEU A 33 4.35 12.48 5.04
C LEU A 33 3.11 12.21 5.90
N PRO A 34 2.31 13.24 6.23
CA PRO A 34 1.08 13.04 7.00
C PRO A 34 0.15 11.99 6.40
N ALA A 35 -0.01 11.97 5.07
CA ALA A 35 -0.84 10.98 4.40
C ALA A 35 -0.29 9.57 4.61
N GLU A 36 1.01 9.37 4.45
CA GLU A 36 1.63 8.06 4.65
C GLU A 36 1.46 7.56 6.08
N GLN A 37 1.67 8.43 7.05
CA GLN A 37 1.48 8.08 8.46
C GLN A 37 0.03 7.71 8.76
N THR A 38 -0.92 8.42 8.16
CA THR A 38 -2.34 8.12 8.32
C THR A 38 -2.70 6.78 7.69
N ILE A 39 -2.17 6.48 6.50
CA ILE A 39 -2.37 5.18 5.84
C ILE A 39 -1.82 4.06 6.71
N CYS A 40 -0.63 4.22 7.23
CA CYS A 40 0.00 3.21 8.08
C CYS A 40 -0.75 2.98 9.39
N GLY A 41 -1.37 4.01 9.93
CA GLY A 41 -2.12 3.92 11.17
C GLY A 41 -3.57 3.46 11.02
N ASN A 42 -4.02 3.18 9.80
CA ASN A 42 -5.41 2.83 9.51
C ASN A 42 -5.44 1.54 8.69
N ALA A 43 -5.97 0.47 9.26
CA ALA A 43 -5.95 -0.86 8.65
C ALA A 43 -6.69 -0.88 7.30
N ASN A 44 -7.80 -0.16 7.19
CA ASN A 44 -8.55 -0.11 5.94
C ASN A 44 -7.76 0.61 4.85
N LEU A 45 -7.15 1.74 5.17
CA LEU A 45 -6.31 2.48 4.22
C LEU A 45 -5.09 1.68 3.80
N SER A 46 -4.45 0.99 4.73
CA SER A 46 -3.31 0.12 4.41
C SER A 46 -3.70 -0.98 3.43
N ARG A 47 -4.89 -1.57 3.60
CA ARG A 47 -5.41 -2.60 2.70
C ARG A 47 -5.71 -2.03 1.31
N LEU A 48 -6.31 -0.85 1.23
CA LEU A 48 -6.55 -0.18 -0.04
C LEU A 48 -5.24 0.17 -0.74
N ASP A 49 -4.24 0.58 0.00
CA ASP A 49 -2.93 0.89 -0.54
C ASP A 49 -2.26 -0.36 -1.14
N GLU A 50 -2.28 -1.48 -0.44
CA GLU A 50 -1.73 -2.73 -0.96
C GLU A 50 -2.49 -3.23 -2.18
N GLN A 51 -3.81 -3.12 -2.18
CA GLN A 51 -4.62 -3.51 -3.33
C GLN A 51 -4.28 -2.66 -4.56
N THR A 52 -4.16 -1.36 -4.37
CA THR A 52 -3.81 -0.43 -5.45
C THR A 52 -2.44 -0.74 -6.02
N ALA A 53 -1.44 -0.89 -5.16
CA ALA A 53 -0.08 -1.21 -5.58
C ALA A 53 -0.01 -2.55 -6.31
N GLY A 54 -0.71 -3.57 -5.80
CA GLY A 54 -0.74 -4.89 -6.42
C GLY A 54 -1.27 -4.86 -7.84
N MET A 55 -2.37 -4.15 -8.07
CA MET A 55 -2.93 -4.00 -9.42
C MET A 55 -2.00 -3.20 -10.34
N TYR A 56 -1.41 -2.14 -9.83
CA TYR A 56 -0.47 -1.34 -10.60
C TYR A 56 0.71 -2.18 -11.11
N PHE A 57 1.37 -2.91 -10.21
CA PHE A 57 2.51 -3.74 -10.57
C PHE A 57 2.13 -4.90 -11.49
N LEU A 58 0.95 -5.47 -11.31
CA LEU A 58 0.45 -6.50 -12.22
C LEU A 58 0.35 -5.97 -13.65
N ILE A 59 -0.22 -4.79 -13.82
CA ILE A 59 -0.41 -4.21 -15.15
C ILE A 59 0.93 -3.83 -15.79
N VAL A 60 1.80 -3.13 -15.08
CA VAL A 60 3.07 -2.70 -15.66
C VAL A 60 4.01 -3.85 -15.94
N GLY A 61 3.85 -4.99 -15.26
CA GLY A 61 4.63 -6.20 -15.50
C GLY A 61 3.98 -7.18 -16.46
N SER A 62 2.83 -6.86 -17.05
CA SER A 62 2.03 -7.82 -17.83
C SER A 62 2.46 -7.98 -19.28
N GLY A 63 3.34 -7.13 -19.78
CA GLY A 63 3.65 -7.10 -21.20
C GLY A 63 2.60 -6.35 -22.02
N ALA A 64 1.77 -5.54 -21.40
CA ALA A 64 0.75 -4.74 -22.08
C ALA A 64 1.40 -3.76 -23.07
N PRO A 65 0.62 -3.24 -24.03
CA PRO A 65 1.13 -2.22 -24.97
C PRO A 65 1.74 -1.03 -24.23
N GLN A 66 2.80 -0.47 -24.80
CA GLN A 66 3.53 0.62 -24.17
C GLN A 66 2.64 1.83 -23.90
N ALA A 67 1.67 2.09 -24.76
CA ALA A 67 0.73 3.19 -24.55
C ALA A 67 -0.10 2.99 -23.26
N THR A 68 -0.54 1.77 -23.00
CA THR A 68 -1.28 1.43 -21.78
C THR A 68 -0.39 1.55 -20.56
N ILE A 69 0.83 1.05 -20.63
CA ILE A 69 1.78 1.14 -19.50
C ILE A 69 2.08 2.60 -19.18
N SER A 70 2.29 3.45 -20.18
CA SER A 70 2.54 4.88 -19.98
C SER A 70 1.34 5.57 -19.34
N LEU A 71 0.12 5.24 -19.77
CA LEU A 71 -1.10 5.77 -19.20
C LEU A 71 -1.22 5.38 -17.71
N VAL A 72 -1.00 4.12 -17.41
CA VAL A 72 -1.11 3.60 -16.04
C VAL A 72 -0.06 4.23 -15.13
N LYS A 73 1.18 4.37 -15.60
CA LYS A 73 2.24 5.04 -14.83
C LYS A 73 1.91 6.50 -14.56
N SER A 74 1.41 7.22 -15.55
CA SER A 74 1.01 8.62 -15.39
C SER A 74 -0.14 8.75 -14.40
N SER A 75 -1.15 7.89 -14.51
CA SER A 75 -2.27 7.88 -13.58
C SER A 75 -1.83 7.59 -12.15
N GLN A 76 -0.92 6.64 -11.98
CA GLN A 76 -0.40 6.31 -10.65
C GLN A 76 0.34 7.49 -10.02
N SER A 77 1.15 8.21 -10.79
CA SER A 77 1.85 9.39 -10.30
C SER A 77 0.88 10.48 -9.84
N LYS A 78 -0.18 10.72 -10.61
CA LYS A 78 -1.21 11.69 -10.24
C LYS A 78 -1.96 11.26 -8.99
N PHE A 79 -2.29 9.98 -8.90
CA PHE A 79 -2.93 9.43 -7.71
C PHE A 79 -2.08 9.65 -6.46
N ILE A 80 -0.79 9.36 -6.52
CA ILE A 80 0.10 9.54 -5.37
C ILE A 80 0.12 11.00 -4.92
N ALA A 81 0.17 11.94 -5.87
CA ALA A 81 0.13 13.36 -5.54
C ALA A 81 -1.19 13.76 -4.88
N GLN A 82 -2.32 13.28 -5.40
CA GLN A 82 -3.64 13.53 -4.82
C GLN A 82 -3.78 12.92 -3.44
N ARG A 83 -3.32 11.69 -3.27
CA ARG A 83 -3.31 10.99 -1.99
C ARG A 83 -2.53 11.80 -0.94
N ASN A 84 -1.34 12.24 -1.30
CA ASN A 84 -0.50 12.99 -0.38
C ASN A 84 -1.10 14.35 -0.01
N ALA A 85 -1.83 14.97 -0.91
CA ALA A 85 -2.51 16.23 -0.66
C ALA A 85 -3.69 16.10 0.32
N CYS A 86 -4.21 14.89 0.52
CA CYS A 86 -5.23 14.63 1.53
C CYS A 86 -4.73 14.80 2.96
N GLU A 87 -3.44 14.69 3.18
CA GLU A 87 -2.80 14.75 4.50
C GLU A 87 -3.43 13.74 5.47
N THR A 88 -4.04 14.17 6.56
CA THR A 88 -4.63 13.28 7.56
C THR A 88 -6.13 13.02 7.35
N ASP A 89 -6.71 13.53 6.29
CA ASP A 89 -8.14 13.40 6.03
C ASP A 89 -8.46 11.99 5.50
N VAL A 90 -9.02 11.16 6.36
CA VAL A 90 -9.30 9.75 6.04
C VAL A 90 -10.30 9.62 4.89
N ASP A 91 -11.37 10.40 4.87
CA ASP A 91 -12.36 10.32 3.80
C ASP A 91 -11.77 10.72 2.45
N CYS A 92 -10.94 11.76 2.43
CA CYS A 92 -10.20 12.17 1.24
C CYS A 92 -9.30 11.03 0.75
N LEU A 93 -8.59 10.36 1.66
CA LEU A 93 -7.72 9.24 1.32
C LEU A 93 -8.51 8.07 0.76
N VAL A 94 -9.64 7.71 1.38
CA VAL A 94 -10.51 6.64 0.88
C VAL A 94 -10.97 6.95 -0.53
N ASP A 95 -11.40 8.18 -0.79
CA ASP A 95 -11.85 8.58 -2.13
C ASP A 95 -10.74 8.49 -3.17
N ALA A 96 -9.53 8.93 -2.82
CA ALA A 96 -8.39 8.84 -3.72
C ALA A 96 -8.08 7.39 -4.09
N TYR A 97 -8.03 6.50 -3.11
CA TYR A 97 -7.80 5.09 -3.36
C TYR A 97 -8.92 4.45 -4.16
N THR A 98 -10.16 4.73 -3.82
CA THR A 98 -11.32 4.15 -4.52
C THR A 98 -11.31 4.53 -6.00
N SER A 99 -11.06 5.78 -6.31
CA SER A 99 -10.98 6.24 -7.70
C SER A 99 -9.86 5.55 -8.45
N GLN A 100 -8.68 5.42 -7.84
CA GLN A 100 -7.55 4.77 -8.49
C GLN A 100 -7.78 3.28 -8.68
N ILE A 101 -8.37 2.61 -7.69
CA ILE A 101 -8.74 1.19 -7.80
C ILE A 101 -9.70 0.97 -8.95
N MET A 102 -10.71 1.82 -9.11
CA MET A 102 -11.66 1.71 -10.23
C MET A 102 -10.96 1.87 -11.56
N PHE A 103 -10.05 2.84 -11.69
CA PHE A 103 -9.28 3.01 -12.90
C PHE A 103 -8.44 1.78 -13.22
N LEU A 104 -7.69 1.28 -12.24
CA LEU A 104 -6.81 0.12 -12.43
C LEU A 104 -7.61 -1.15 -12.74
N LYS A 105 -8.75 -1.36 -12.09
CA LYS A 105 -9.62 -2.49 -12.40
C LYS A 105 -10.11 -2.45 -13.85
N ASN A 106 -10.47 -1.26 -14.33
CA ASN A 106 -10.91 -1.11 -15.70
C ASN A 106 -9.78 -1.43 -16.69
N GLU A 107 -8.59 -0.91 -16.47
CA GLU A 107 -7.44 -1.21 -17.31
C GLU A 107 -7.07 -2.69 -17.29
N LYS A 108 -7.10 -3.28 -16.11
CA LYS A 108 -6.85 -4.71 -15.92
C LYS A 108 -7.86 -5.55 -16.70
N GLY A 109 -9.13 -5.18 -16.61
CA GLY A 109 -10.20 -5.88 -17.37
C GLY A 109 -10.01 -5.76 -18.86
N ASN A 110 -9.63 -4.59 -19.37
CA ASN A 110 -9.36 -4.40 -20.79
C ASN A 110 -8.21 -5.26 -21.29
N LEU A 111 -7.27 -5.62 -20.43
CA LEU A 111 -6.13 -6.45 -20.76
C LEU A 111 -6.41 -7.95 -20.55
N GLY A 112 -7.56 -8.30 -20.00
CA GLY A 112 -7.91 -9.71 -19.71
C GLY A 112 -7.16 -10.28 -18.51
N LEU A 113 -6.74 -9.45 -17.59
CA LEU A 113 -5.99 -9.87 -16.40
C LEU A 113 -6.89 -10.14 -15.20
#